data_50478694c413b6d16eebd7805de44982
#
_entry.id   50478694c413b6d16eebd7805de44982
#
_cell.length_a   1.000
_cell.length_b   1.000
_cell.length_c   1.000
_cell.angle_alpha   90.00
_cell.angle_beta   90.00
_cell.angle_gamma   90.00
#
_symmetry.space_group_name_H-M   'P 1'
#
loop_
_entity.id
_entity.type
_entity.pdbx_description
1 polymer ?
#
loop_
_entity_poly.entity_id
_entity_poly.type
_entity_poly.pdbx_seq_one_letter_code
_entity_poly.pdbx_strand_id
1 'polypeptide(L)'
;MNKGKVDVLLGLQWGDEGKGKVVDVLTPKYDVIARFQGGPNAGHTLEFEGQKYVLRSIPSGIFQGGKVNIIGNGVVLAPDLFMQEAKDLEKSGHDLKSRLHISKKAHLIMPTHRVLDAAIEASKGKNKVGTTGKGIGPTYTDKVSRNGLRVGDILDNFQEKYEAHKAAHLKQIAALGYTDFDITETEKTWMEGIEYLKQFQIVDSEHEINRVLRSGKDILCEGAQGTMLDVDFGSYPFVTSSNTICAGACIGLGIGPNRIGNVYGIMKAYCTRVGAGPFPTELFDETGDKIRDLGHEYGAVTGRERRCGWCDLVQLKYSVMINGVTELIMMKSDVLDGFPVIKACVAYELPDGTQTTELPYELYDAKPVFKEFKGWNVDMTRFTSEDQFPEEFNAYVKFLEEYLETPIRIISIGPDRDQTIVRK
;
A
#
# COMPACT_ATOMS: atom_id res chain seq x y z
N MET A 1 -8.03 -31.73 -11.70
CA MET A 1 -6.94 -31.25 -10.83
C MET A 1 -7.37 -29.92 -10.22
N ASN A 2 -7.40 -29.83 -8.90
CA ASN A 2 -7.70 -28.58 -8.22
C ASN A 2 -6.54 -27.61 -8.51
N LYS A 3 -6.81 -26.52 -9.21
CA LYS A 3 -5.78 -25.51 -9.50
C LYS A 3 -5.82 -24.51 -8.36
N GLY A 4 -4.65 -24.13 -7.84
CA GLY A 4 -4.53 -23.08 -6.83
C GLY A 4 -5.14 -21.76 -7.29
N LYS A 5 -5.49 -20.91 -6.35
CA LYS A 5 -6.09 -19.60 -6.57
C LYS A 5 -5.15 -18.47 -6.11
N VAL A 6 -5.44 -17.28 -6.57
CA VAL A 6 -4.78 -16.05 -6.18
C VAL A 6 -5.80 -15.17 -5.48
N ASP A 7 -5.60 -14.90 -4.21
CA ASP A 7 -6.36 -13.89 -3.52
C ASP A 7 -5.56 -12.57 -3.46
N VAL A 8 -6.23 -11.44 -3.58
CA VAL A 8 -5.60 -10.12 -3.63
C VAL A 8 -6.03 -9.30 -2.43
N LEU A 9 -5.08 -8.74 -1.70
CA LEU A 9 -5.31 -7.87 -0.57
C LEU A 9 -4.79 -6.47 -0.90
N LEU A 10 -5.66 -5.47 -0.81
CA LEU A 10 -5.36 -4.10 -1.19
C LEU A 10 -6.08 -3.07 -0.32
N GLY A 11 -5.52 -1.86 -0.25
CA GLY A 11 -6.14 -0.73 0.42
C GLY A 11 -7.20 -0.07 -0.45
N LEU A 12 -8.32 0.32 0.14
CA LEU A 12 -9.41 0.96 -0.58
C LEU A 12 -9.40 2.49 -0.52
N GLN A 13 -8.61 3.09 0.39
CA GLN A 13 -8.56 4.52 0.64
C GLN A 13 -7.26 5.14 0.06
N TRP A 14 -6.62 6.08 0.78
CA TRP A 14 -5.38 6.75 0.37
C TRP A 14 -4.12 6.14 0.98
N GLY A 15 -4.10 4.84 1.24
CA GLY A 15 -2.99 4.15 1.87
C GLY A 15 -3.04 4.18 3.40
N ASP A 16 -2.06 3.56 4.03
CA ASP A 16 -1.92 3.47 5.50
C ASP A 16 -3.11 2.80 6.21
N GLU A 17 -3.88 1.94 5.49
CA GLU A 17 -5.04 1.23 6.06
C GLU A 17 -4.64 0.10 7.03
N GLY A 18 -3.35 -0.26 7.14
CA GLY A 18 -2.89 -1.33 8.03
C GLY A 18 -2.76 -2.69 7.34
N LYS A 19 -2.46 -2.70 6.04
CA LYS A 19 -2.32 -3.91 5.22
C LYS A 19 -1.39 -4.97 5.79
N GLY A 20 -0.23 -4.56 6.33
CA GLY A 20 0.77 -5.49 6.87
C GLY A 20 0.23 -6.41 7.95
N LYS A 21 -0.52 -5.89 8.93
CA LYS A 21 -1.18 -6.69 9.97
C LYS A 21 -2.10 -7.75 9.37
N VAL A 22 -2.91 -7.38 8.39
CA VAL A 22 -3.88 -8.29 7.77
C VAL A 22 -3.19 -9.37 6.95
N VAL A 23 -2.14 -9.00 6.20
CA VAL A 23 -1.32 -9.99 5.46
C VAL A 23 -0.76 -11.03 6.42
N ASP A 24 -0.18 -10.59 7.53
CA ASP A 24 0.37 -11.50 8.52
C ASP A 24 -0.69 -12.43 9.12
N VAL A 25 -1.86 -11.92 9.47
CA VAL A 25 -3.00 -12.71 9.97
C VAL A 25 -3.49 -13.74 8.93
N LEU A 26 -3.49 -13.39 7.65
CA LEU A 26 -3.96 -14.27 6.58
C LEU A 26 -2.89 -15.24 6.08
N THR A 27 -1.61 -14.90 6.21
CA THR A 27 -0.47 -15.69 5.67
C THR A 27 -0.54 -17.18 5.98
N PRO A 28 -0.96 -17.66 7.18
CA PRO A 28 -1.04 -19.09 7.45
C PRO A 28 -1.90 -19.89 6.46
N LYS A 29 -2.87 -19.25 5.80
CA LYS A 29 -3.79 -19.87 4.84
C LYS A 29 -3.19 -20.03 3.43
N TYR A 30 -2.03 -19.43 3.16
CA TYR A 30 -1.41 -19.39 1.83
C TYR A 30 -0.03 -20.04 1.81
N ASP A 31 0.41 -20.47 0.64
CA ASP A 31 1.74 -21.05 0.43
C ASP A 31 2.76 -19.98 0.03
N VAL A 32 2.31 -18.96 -0.68
CA VAL A 32 3.15 -17.87 -1.20
C VAL A 32 2.51 -16.51 -0.91
N ILE A 33 3.33 -15.55 -0.49
CA ILE A 33 2.96 -14.14 -0.34
C ILE A 33 3.74 -13.32 -1.37
N ALA A 34 3.06 -12.52 -2.20
CA ALA A 34 3.71 -11.82 -3.30
C ALA A 34 3.35 -10.33 -3.34
N ARG A 35 4.37 -9.46 -3.28
CA ARG A 35 4.23 -8.01 -3.52
C ARG A 35 4.17 -7.77 -5.02
N PHE A 36 3.15 -7.05 -5.48
CA PHE A 36 2.93 -6.89 -6.92
C PHE A 36 3.22 -5.48 -7.46
N GLN A 37 3.31 -4.44 -6.62
CA GLN A 37 3.58 -3.07 -7.05
C GLN A 37 4.14 -2.21 -5.91
N GLY A 38 4.44 -0.93 -6.20
CA GLY A 38 5.01 0.01 -5.26
C GLY A 38 6.51 -0.20 -5.09
N GLY A 39 7.04 0.28 -4.00
CA GLY A 39 8.46 0.22 -3.70
C GLY A 39 8.74 0.66 -2.26
N PRO A 40 9.91 1.22 -1.96
CA PRO A 40 10.29 1.63 -0.61
C PRO A 40 9.52 2.84 -0.05
N ASN A 41 8.57 3.39 -0.81
CA ASN A 41 7.58 4.35 -0.32
C ASN A 41 6.48 3.70 0.54
N ALA A 42 6.31 2.39 0.49
CA ALA A 42 5.44 1.68 1.42
C ALA A 42 6.04 1.61 2.83
N GLY A 43 5.19 1.50 3.84
CA GLY A 43 5.55 1.27 5.23
C GLY A 43 4.49 0.35 5.85
N HIS A 44 4.70 -0.97 5.75
CA HIS A 44 3.81 -1.96 6.34
C HIS A 44 4.25 -2.23 7.76
N THR A 45 3.54 -1.65 8.71
CA THR A 45 3.81 -1.85 10.14
C THR A 45 3.15 -3.13 10.65
N LEU A 46 3.90 -3.93 11.36
CA LEU A 46 3.45 -5.13 12.07
C LEU A 46 3.87 -5.01 13.53
N GLU A 47 2.97 -5.34 14.44
CA GLU A 47 3.23 -5.38 15.88
C GLU A 47 2.82 -6.75 16.42
N PHE A 48 3.78 -7.48 16.97
CA PHE A 48 3.58 -8.78 17.62
C PHE A 48 4.74 -9.10 18.56
N GLU A 49 4.46 -9.87 19.61
CA GLU A 49 5.45 -10.26 20.64
C GLU A 49 6.18 -9.05 21.25
N GLY A 50 5.47 -7.90 21.37
CA GLY A 50 6.02 -6.67 21.92
C GLY A 50 7.05 -5.97 21.03
N GLN A 51 7.21 -6.41 19.78
CA GLN A 51 8.12 -5.78 18.81
C GLN A 51 7.35 -5.14 17.67
N LYS A 52 7.94 -4.09 17.11
CA LYS A 52 7.39 -3.35 15.97
C LYS A 52 8.33 -3.45 14.77
N TYR A 53 7.81 -3.93 13.67
CA TYR A 53 8.51 -4.03 12.38
C TYR A 53 7.88 -3.11 11.36
N VAL A 54 8.70 -2.51 10.49
CA VAL A 54 8.23 -1.67 9.38
C VAL A 54 8.85 -2.19 8.09
N LEU A 55 8.06 -2.91 7.30
CA LEU A 55 8.47 -3.44 6.01
C LEU A 55 8.19 -2.44 4.89
N ARG A 56 9.11 -2.37 3.93
CA ARG A 56 9.03 -1.46 2.78
C ARG A 56 8.85 -2.21 1.46
N SER A 57 9.78 -3.13 1.16
CA SER A 57 9.80 -3.89 -0.09
C SER A 57 9.55 -5.38 0.12
N ILE A 58 9.95 -5.90 1.27
CA ILE A 58 9.81 -7.31 1.62
C ILE A 58 8.33 -7.62 1.94
N PRO A 59 7.74 -8.72 1.42
CA PRO A 59 6.38 -9.12 1.75
C PRO A 59 6.19 -9.41 3.24
N SER A 60 5.03 -9.04 3.78
CA SER A 60 4.70 -9.21 5.21
C SER A 60 4.62 -10.68 5.67
N GLY A 61 4.48 -11.61 4.74
CA GLY A 61 4.51 -13.05 5.01
C GLY A 61 5.87 -13.59 5.45
N ILE A 62 6.93 -12.77 5.43
CA ILE A 62 8.28 -13.21 5.79
C ILE A 62 8.40 -13.67 7.26
N PHE A 63 7.54 -13.16 8.13
CA PHE A 63 7.53 -13.52 9.55
C PHE A 63 6.96 -14.93 9.80
N GLN A 64 6.20 -15.48 8.87
CA GLN A 64 5.62 -16.82 8.99
C GLN A 64 6.57 -17.89 8.40
N GLY A 65 6.95 -18.86 9.22
CA GLY A 65 7.85 -19.94 8.80
C GLY A 65 7.30 -20.77 7.63
N GLY A 66 8.20 -21.30 6.78
CA GLY A 66 7.85 -22.20 5.68
C GLY A 66 7.11 -21.58 4.49
N LYS A 67 6.90 -20.28 4.48
CA LYS A 67 6.23 -19.56 3.37
C LYS A 67 7.26 -18.98 2.40
N VAL A 68 6.98 -19.07 1.11
CA VAL A 68 7.76 -18.39 0.07
C VAL A 68 7.23 -16.95 -0.08
N ASN A 69 8.13 -16.00 -0.19
CA ASN A 69 7.82 -14.60 -0.37
C ASN A 69 8.40 -14.13 -1.71
N ILE A 70 7.61 -13.41 -2.51
CA ILE A 70 8.01 -12.97 -3.85
C ILE A 70 7.90 -11.45 -3.98
N ILE A 71 8.99 -10.83 -4.41
CA ILE A 71 8.98 -9.45 -4.94
C ILE A 71 8.74 -9.54 -6.43
N GLY A 72 7.54 -9.15 -6.88
CA GLY A 72 7.10 -9.27 -8.26
C GLY A 72 7.69 -8.22 -9.21
N ASN A 73 7.46 -8.41 -10.50
CA ASN A 73 7.96 -7.53 -11.56
C ASN A 73 7.35 -6.12 -11.57
N GLY A 74 6.22 -5.94 -10.90
CA GLY A 74 5.61 -4.62 -10.75
C GLY A 74 6.23 -3.74 -9.67
N VAL A 75 7.03 -4.32 -8.78
CA VAL A 75 7.74 -3.57 -7.73
C VAL A 75 8.95 -2.83 -8.30
N VAL A 76 9.22 -1.64 -7.76
CA VAL A 76 10.48 -0.91 -7.98
C VAL A 76 11.33 -1.01 -6.72
N LEU A 77 12.56 -1.50 -6.85
CA LEU A 77 13.41 -1.90 -5.74
C LEU A 77 14.63 -0.98 -5.61
N ALA A 78 14.86 -0.43 -4.42
CA ALA A 78 16.07 0.32 -4.08
C ALA A 78 17.04 -0.62 -3.36
N PRO A 79 18.14 -1.03 -3.99
CA PRO A 79 19.08 -2.04 -3.46
C PRO A 79 19.66 -1.71 -2.09
N ASP A 80 20.02 -0.47 -1.85
CA ASP A 80 20.54 0.02 -0.56
C ASP A 80 19.49 -0.05 0.56
N LEU A 81 18.25 0.38 0.29
CA LEU A 81 17.16 0.32 1.26
C LEU A 81 16.70 -1.13 1.49
N PHE A 82 16.70 -1.94 0.44
CA PHE A 82 16.44 -3.38 0.55
C PHE A 82 17.49 -4.07 1.42
N MET A 83 18.77 -3.78 1.19
CA MET A 83 19.86 -4.33 2.00
C MET A 83 19.70 -3.97 3.48
N GLN A 84 19.34 -2.72 3.79
CA GLN A 84 19.11 -2.29 5.18
C GLN A 84 17.94 -3.05 5.80
N GLU A 85 16.79 -3.11 5.12
CA GLU A 85 15.57 -3.80 5.57
C GLU A 85 15.86 -5.31 5.81
N ALA A 86 16.55 -5.96 4.86
CA ALA A 86 16.87 -7.37 4.96
C ALA A 86 17.85 -7.67 6.11
N LYS A 87 18.90 -6.87 6.27
CA LYS A 87 19.87 -7.04 7.38
C LYS A 87 19.21 -6.86 8.74
N ASP A 88 18.25 -5.96 8.88
CA ASP A 88 17.55 -5.75 10.15
C ASP A 88 16.66 -6.96 10.49
N LEU A 89 16.01 -7.57 9.51
CA LEU A 89 15.26 -8.82 9.67
C LEU A 89 16.18 -10.03 9.96
N GLU A 90 17.33 -10.15 9.29
CA GLU A 90 18.32 -11.21 9.55
C GLU A 90 18.85 -11.13 10.99
N LYS A 91 19.12 -9.91 11.51
CA LYS A 91 19.51 -9.71 12.92
C LYS A 91 18.44 -10.18 13.90
N SER A 92 17.16 -10.10 13.52
CA SER A 92 16.04 -10.60 14.30
C SER A 92 15.81 -12.12 14.11
N GLY A 93 16.71 -12.82 13.41
CA GLY A 93 16.70 -14.29 13.27
C GLY A 93 15.84 -14.81 12.10
N HIS A 94 15.37 -13.94 11.20
CA HIS A 94 14.58 -14.39 10.05
C HIS A 94 15.46 -14.86 8.90
N ASP A 95 15.19 -16.08 8.38
CA ASP A 95 15.82 -16.59 7.18
C ASP A 95 15.14 -16.01 5.93
N LEU A 96 15.85 -15.07 5.29
CA LEU A 96 15.37 -14.43 4.07
C LEU A 96 15.86 -15.13 2.80
N LYS A 97 17.12 -15.56 2.79
CA LYS A 97 17.80 -16.02 1.55
C LYS A 97 17.18 -17.27 0.96
N SER A 98 16.64 -18.15 1.79
CA SER A 98 15.97 -19.38 1.34
C SER A 98 14.51 -19.15 0.93
N ARG A 99 13.87 -18.06 1.40
CA ARG A 99 12.42 -17.86 1.29
C ARG A 99 11.99 -16.60 0.53
N LEU A 100 12.91 -15.69 0.22
CA LEU A 100 12.61 -14.48 -0.51
C LEU A 100 13.14 -14.59 -1.94
N HIS A 101 12.23 -14.57 -2.90
CA HIS A 101 12.51 -14.62 -4.32
C HIS A 101 12.23 -13.27 -4.96
N ILE A 102 13.11 -12.83 -5.85
CA ILE A 102 13.04 -11.50 -6.46
C ILE A 102 12.94 -11.64 -7.97
N SER A 103 11.93 -10.99 -8.55
CA SER A 103 11.74 -11.02 -9.99
C SER A 103 12.89 -10.39 -10.75
N LYS A 104 13.45 -11.08 -11.74
CA LYS A 104 14.39 -10.51 -12.71
C LYS A 104 13.85 -9.26 -13.40
N LYS A 105 12.53 -9.16 -13.55
CA LYS A 105 11.84 -8.08 -14.27
C LYS A 105 11.46 -6.89 -13.39
N ALA A 106 11.67 -6.96 -12.08
CA ALA A 106 11.53 -5.79 -11.19
C ALA A 106 12.55 -4.71 -11.56
N HIS A 107 12.13 -3.43 -11.49
CA HIS A 107 13.01 -2.33 -11.85
C HIS A 107 13.81 -1.82 -10.65
N LEU A 108 15.03 -1.38 -10.91
CA LEU A 108 15.92 -0.82 -9.89
C LEU A 108 15.74 0.69 -9.79
N ILE A 109 15.55 1.17 -8.59
CA ILE A 109 15.63 2.61 -8.27
C ILE A 109 17.10 2.97 -8.15
N MET A 110 17.60 3.73 -9.09
CA MET A 110 18.99 4.22 -9.09
C MET A 110 19.14 5.45 -8.17
N PRO A 111 20.34 5.77 -7.67
CA PRO A 111 20.60 7.02 -6.94
C PRO A 111 20.13 8.26 -7.71
N THR A 112 20.35 8.29 -9.02
CA THR A 112 19.93 9.38 -9.92
C THR A 112 18.40 9.51 -10.04
N HIS A 113 17.61 8.47 -9.84
CA HIS A 113 16.14 8.59 -9.77
C HIS A 113 15.69 9.43 -8.58
N ARG A 114 16.40 9.36 -7.43
CA ARG A 114 16.07 10.19 -6.25
C ARG A 114 16.38 11.66 -6.51
N VAL A 115 17.46 11.93 -7.21
CA VAL A 115 17.81 13.30 -7.63
C VAL A 115 16.80 13.82 -8.65
N LEU A 116 16.40 13.01 -9.63
CA LEU A 116 15.33 13.35 -10.58
C LEU A 116 14.01 13.65 -9.88
N ASP A 117 13.62 12.86 -8.87
CA ASP A 117 12.41 13.09 -8.08
C ASP A 117 12.46 14.47 -7.40
N ALA A 118 13.59 14.80 -6.76
CA ALA A 118 13.83 16.10 -6.15
C ALA A 118 13.83 17.25 -7.17
N ALA A 119 14.50 17.07 -8.31
CA ALA A 119 14.60 18.08 -9.38
C ALA A 119 13.22 18.37 -10.00
N ILE A 120 12.43 17.33 -10.28
CA ILE A 120 11.06 17.46 -10.80
C ILE A 120 10.14 18.17 -9.79
N GLU A 121 10.20 17.78 -8.51
CA GLU A 121 9.42 18.48 -7.48
C GLU A 121 9.84 19.95 -7.32
N ALA A 122 11.14 20.23 -7.37
CA ALA A 122 11.65 21.60 -7.31
C ALA A 122 11.15 22.45 -8.50
N SER A 123 11.13 21.88 -9.72
CA SER A 123 10.68 22.59 -10.94
C SER A 123 9.18 22.96 -10.90
N LYS A 124 8.35 22.25 -10.16
CA LYS A 124 6.90 22.53 -10.02
C LYS A 124 6.58 23.74 -9.15
N GLY A 125 7.52 24.27 -8.39
CA GLY A 125 7.32 25.43 -7.51
C GLY A 125 6.17 25.22 -6.52
N LYS A 126 5.09 26.02 -6.65
CA LYS A 126 3.90 25.90 -5.77
C LYS A 126 3.03 24.67 -6.05
N ASN A 127 3.16 24.05 -7.20
CA ASN A 127 2.35 22.91 -7.64
C ASN A 127 3.00 21.55 -7.29
N LYS A 128 3.79 21.50 -6.22
CA LYS A 128 4.40 20.27 -5.72
C LYS A 128 3.33 19.24 -5.34
N VAL A 129 3.54 18.01 -5.74
CA VAL A 129 2.68 16.86 -5.36
C VAL A 129 2.99 16.39 -3.93
N GLY A 130 4.20 16.63 -3.46
CA GLY A 130 4.68 16.18 -2.15
C GLY A 130 5.12 14.73 -2.19
N THR A 131 6.01 14.38 -3.12
CA THR A 131 6.57 13.04 -3.26
C THR A 131 7.33 12.59 -2.02
N THR A 132 7.62 11.30 -1.93
CA THR A 132 8.42 10.73 -0.83
C THR A 132 9.93 10.94 -1.04
N GLY A 133 10.36 11.49 -2.17
CA GLY A 133 11.78 11.66 -2.53
C GLY A 133 12.53 10.33 -2.73
N LYS A 134 11.81 9.23 -2.94
CA LYS A 134 12.40 7.88 -3.07
C LYS A 134 12.69 7.48 -4.52
N GLY A 135 12.41 8.35 -5.49
CA GLY A 135 12.63 8.07 -6.91
C GLY A 135 11.60 7.14 -7.54
N ILE A 136 10.44 6.96 -6.92
CA ILE A 136 9.38 6.05 -7.38
C ILE A 136 8.87 6.49 -8.77
N GLY A 137 8.43 7.75 -8.89
CA GLY A 137 7.90 8.30 -10.13
C GLY A 137 8.88 8.17 -11.30
N PRO A 138 10.12 8.70 -11.19
CA PRO A 138 11.13 8.57 -12.24
C PRO A 138 11.42 7.12 -12.65
N THR A 139 11.47 6.17 -11.70
CA THR A 139 11.68 4.75 -12.02
C THR A 139 10.52 4.14 -12.81
N TYR A 140 9.26 4.46 -12.47
CA TYR A 140 8.13 4.02 -13.28
C TYR A 140 8.08 4.72 -14.63
N THR A 141 8.51 5.97 -14.74
CA THR A 141 8.68 6.67 -16.03
C THR A 141 9.67 5.90 -16.91
N ASP A 142 10.80 5.53 -16.39
CA ASP A 142 11.80 4.73 -17.12
C ASP A 142 11.26 3.36 -17.53
N LYS A 143 10.53 2.70 -16.65
CA LYS A 143 9.86 1.44 -16.96
C LYS A 143 8.94 1.57 -18.17
N VAL A 144 8.09 2.60 -18.21
CA VAL A 144 7.11 2.81 -19.28
C VAL A 144 7.79 3.30 -20.56
N SER A 145 8.81 4.14 -20.46
CA SER A 145 9.62 4.59 -21.59
C SER A 145 10.59 3.51 -22.13
N ARG A 146 10.70 2.38 -21.44
CA ARG A 146 11.56 1.24 -21.80
C ARG A 146 13.06 1.53 -21.66
N ASN A 147 13.41 2.40 -20.73
CA ASN A 147 14.78 2.80 -20.41
C ASN A 147 15.20 2.38 -19.00
N GLY A 148 14.40 1.55 -18.31
CA GLY A 148 14.66 1.17 -16.92
C GLY A 148 15.66 0.03 -16.78
N LEU A 149 16.49 0.11 -15.75
CA LEU A 149 17.38 -0.97 -15.31
C LEU A 149 16.60 -1.98 -14.46
N ARG A 150 16.72 -3.26 -14.80
CA ARG A 150 16.01 -4.36 -14.11
C ARG A 150 16.92 -5.14 -13.18
N VAL A 151 16.36 -5.83 -12.21
CA VAL A 151 17.10 -6.72 -11.30
C VAL A 151 17.87 -7.78 -12.07
N GLY A 152 17.32 -8.36 -13.15
CA GLY A 152 18.02 -9.33 -13.98
C GLY A 152 19.29 -8.80 -14.65
N ASP A 153 19.38 -7.49 -14.88
CA ASP A 153 20.56 -6.87 -15.49
C ASP A 153 21.81 -6.93 -14.60
N ILE A 154 21.63 -7.08 -13.26
CA ILE A 154 22.78 -7.21 -12.35
C ILE A 154 23.58 -8.50 -12.57
N LEU A 155 22.99 -9.46 -13.29
CA LEU A 155 23.61 -10.77 -13.59
C LEU A 155 24.44 -10.75 -14.88
N ASP A 156 24.24 -9.74 -15.75
CA ASP A 156 24.90 -9.66 -17.04
C ASP A 156 25.06 -8.21 -17.52
N ASN A 157 26.29 -7.85 -17.90
CA ASN A 157 26.67 -6.54 -18.43
C ASN A 157 26.15 -5.32 -17.63
N PHE A 158 26.16 -5.47 -16.30
CA PHE A 158 25.56 -4.49 -15.39
C PHE A 158 26.19 -3.10 -15.49
N GLN A 159 27.53 -3.03 -15.43
CA GLN A 159 28.25 -1.75 -15.32
C GLN A 159 27.99 -0.84 -16.53
N GLU A 160 28.02 -1.40 -17.74
CA GLU A 160 27.77 -0.63 -18.96
C GLU A 160 26.34 -0.07 -18.99
N LYS A 161 25.35 -0.91 -18.65
CA LYS A 161 23.95 -0.50 -18.57
C LYS A 161 23.73 0.57 -17.51
N TYR A 162 24.32 0.39 -16.33
CA TYR A 162 24.24 1.36 -15.24
C TYR A 162 24.79 2.73 -15.66
N GLU A 163 26.00 2.79 -16.21
CA GLU A 163 26.63 4.05 -16.62
C GLU A 163 25.83 4.74 -17.74
N ALA A 164 25.29 3.99 -18.69
CA ALA A 164 24.45 4.55 -19.74
C ALA A 164 23.19 5.21 -19.19
N HIS A 165 22.48 4.55 -18.26
CA HIS A 165 21.30 5.11 -17.60
C HIS A 165 21.66 6.31 -16.72
N LYS A 166 22.71 6.21 -15.92
CA LYS A 166 23.23 7.33 -15.12
C LYS A 166 23.51 8.56 -15.96
N ALA A 167 24.21 8.40 -17.08
CA ALA A 167 24.51 9.50 -17.99
C ALA A 167 23.26 10.15 -18.58
N ALA A 168 22.25 9.35 -18.92
CA ALA A 168 20.94 9.86 -19.38
C ALA A 168 20.22 10.68 -18.31
N HIS A 169 20.18 10.17 -17.07
CA HIS A 169 19.57 10.89 -15.93
C HIS A 169 20.28 12.20 -15.63
N LEU A 170 21.63 12.21 -15.64
CA LEU A 170 22.39 13.45 -15.39
C LEU A 170 22.09 14.54 -16.44
N LYS A 171 21.86 14.15 -17.70
CA LYS A 171 21.41 15.11 -18.75
C LYS A 171 20.02 15.65 -18.45
N GLN A 172 19.09 14.82 -17.99
CA GLN A 172 17.73 15.26 -17.61
C GLN A 172 17.77 16.20 -16.40
N ILE A 173 18.54 15.86 -15.36
CA ILE A 173 18.72 16.67 -14.16
C ILE A 173 19.29 18.05 -14.53
N ALA A 174 20.33 18.08 -15.39
CA ALA A 174 20.90 19.33 -15.87
C ALA A 174 19.90 20.18 -16.67
N ALA A 175 19.07 19.54 -17.51
CA ALA A 175 18.01 20.24 -18.26
C ALA A 175 16.96 20.88 -17.36
N LEU A 176 16.73 20.34 -16.16
CA LEU A 176 15.85 20.91 -15.13
C LEU A 176 16.54 22.05 -14.32
N GLY A 177 17.81 22.36 -14.61
CA GLY A 177 18.58 23.37 -13.88
C GLY A 177 18.93 22.98 -12.43
N TYR A 178 18.86 21.69 -12.10
CA TYR A 178 19.14 21.19 -10.75
C TYR A 178 20.60 20.76 -10.67
N THR A 179 21.43 21.55 -9.98
CA THR A 179 22.91 21.38 -9.97
C THR A 179 23.51 21.11 -8.60
N ASP A 180 22.77 21.39 -7.53
CA ASP A 180 23.23 21.22 -6.16
C ASP A 180 22.87 19.82 -5.64
N PHE A 181 23.67 18.81 -6.00
CA PHE A 181 23.53 17.45 -5.50
C PHE A 181 24.85 16.67 -5.58
N ASP A 182 25.02 15.73 -4.67
CA ASP A 182 26.11 14.75 -4.68
C ASP A 182 25.52 13.36 -4.45
N ILE A 183 25.84 12.41 -5.32
CA ILE A 183 25.39 11.02 -5.21
C ILE A 183 26.49 10.05 -4.78
N THR A 184 27.71 10.53 -4.53
CA THR A 184 28.90 9.69 -4.32
C THR A 184 28.69 8.63 -3.23
N GLU A 185 28.30 9.06 -2.03
CA GLU A 185 28.05 8.12 -0.93
C GLU A 185 26.80 7.26 -1.13
N THR A 186 25.74 7.85 -1.72
CA THR A 186 24.51 7.10 -2.05
C THR A 186 24.79 6.03 -3.10
N GLU A 187 25.56 6.35 -4.12
CA GLU A 187 25.97 5.42 -5.18
C GLU A 187 26.81 4.27 -4.61
N LYS A 188 27.77 4.57 -3.74
CA LYS A 188 28.59 3.57 -3.06
C LYS A 188 27.71 2.59 -2.28
N THR A 189 26.85 3.09 -1.41
CA THR A 189 25.94 2.25 -0.61
C THR A 189 24.97 1.47 -1.52
N TRP A 190 24.53 2.07 -2.62
CA TRP A 190 23.66 1.43 -3.60
C TRP A 190 24.38 0.26 -4.30
N MET A 191 25.66 0.41 -4.67
CA MET A 191 26.47 -0.66 -5.23
C MET A 191 26.70 -1.80 -4.23
N GLU A 192 26.92 -1.50 -2.96
CA GLU A 192 26.93 -2.51 -1.89
C GLU A 192 25.59 -3.26 -1.82
N GLY A 193 24.48 -2.55 -1.99
CA GLY A 193 23.14 -3.12 -2.09
C GLY A 193 22.97 -4.05 -3.29
N ILE A 194 23.56 -3.73 -4.45
CA ILE A 194 23.59 -4.62 -5.63
C ILE A 194 24.31 -5.93 -5.31
N GLU A 195 25.49 -5.86 -4.70
CA GLU A 195 26.24 -7.08 -4.34
C GLU A 195 25.50 -7.92 -3.27
N TYR A 196 24.83 -7.25 -2.37
CA TYR A 196 23.97 -7.94 -1.39
C TYR A 196 22.77 -8.61 -2.05
N LEU A 197 22.14 -7.95 -3.01
CA LEU A 197 20.97 -8.46 -3.74
C LEU A 197 21.28 -9.74 -4.53
N LYS A 198 22.50 -9.89 -5.06
CA LYS A 198 22.97 -11.11 -5.74
C LYS A 198 22.96 -12.36 -4.86
N GLN A 199 22.86 -12.22 -3.53
CA GLN A 199 22.80 -13.36 -2.59
C GLN A 199 21.40 -13.98 -2.49
N PHE A 200 20.38 -13.36 -3.09
CA PHE A 200 19.00 -13.82 -3.08
C PHE A 200 18.67 -14.63 -4.34
N GLN A 201 17.52 -15.29 -4.30
CA GLN A 201 17.01 -16.02 -5.45
C GLN A 201 16.39 -15.07 -6.45
N ILE A 202 17.11 -14.74 -7.51
CA ILE A 202 16.66 -13.90 -8.63
C ILE A 202 16.04 -14.81 -9.68
N VAL A 203 14.70 -14.70 -9.85
CA VAL A 203 13.89 -15.69 -10.56
C VAL A 203 13.05 -15.08 -11.69
N ASP A 204 12.60 -15.92 -12.62
CA ASP A 204 11.53 -15.62 -13.56
C ASP A 204 10.19 -15.82 -12.83
N SER A 205 9.77 -14.79 -12.06
CA SER A 205 8.70 -14.88 -11.08
C SER A 205 7.35 -15.28 -11.68
N GLU A 206 7.03 -14.85 -12.89
CA GLU A 206 5.80 -15.25 -13.60
C GLU A 206 5.75 -16.75 -13.88
N HIS A 207 6.88 -17.37 -14.21
CA HIS A 207 6.95 -18.82 -14.38
C HIS A 207 6.81 -19.56 -13.06
N GLU A 208 7.47 -19.05 -12.01
CA GLU A 208 7.40 -19.65 -10.68
C GLU A 208 5.99 -19.59 -10.10
N ILE A 209 5.36 -18.41 -10.09
CA ILE A 209 4.00 -18.21 -9.63
C ILE A 209 3.02 -19.14 -10.36
N ASN A 210 3.12 -19.23 -11.69
CA ASN A 210 2.24 -20.10 -12.45
C ASN A 210 2.52 -21.61 -12.24
N ARG A 211 3.75 -22.01 -11.88
CA ARG A 211 4.05 -23.39 -11.42
C ARG A 211 3.39 -23.69 -10.08
N VAL A 212 3.51 -22.77 -9.12
CA VAL A 212 2.86 -22.85 -7.80
C VAL A 212 1.36 -23.06 -7.96
N LEU A 213 0.69 -22.23 -8.75
CA LEU A 213 -0.75 -22.35 -9.03
C LEU A 213 -1.13 -23.67 -9.70
N ARG A 214 -0.31 -24.17 -10.63
CA ARG A 214 -0.56 -25.48 -11.25
C ARG A 214 -0.41 -26.64 -10.29
N SER A 215 0.40 -26.51 -9.24
CA SER A 215 0.56 -27.52 -8.19
C SER A 215 -0.58 -27.51 -7.16
N GLY A 216 -1.58 -26.64 -7.31
CA GLY A 216 -2.73 -26.57 -6.41
C GLY A 216 -2.50 -25.72 -5.15
N LYS A 217 -1.41 -24.95 -5.11
CA LYS A 217 -1.04 -24.07 -4.00
C LYS A 217 -1.61 -22.67 -4.19
N ASP A 218 -1.97 -22.03 -3.09
CA ASP A 218 -2.62 -20.72 -3.06
C ASP A 218 -1.63 -19.59 -2.80
N ILE A 219 -1.92 -18.43 -3.41
CA ILE A 219 -1.08 -17.22 -3.35
C ILE A 219 -1.90 -16.07 -2.79
N LEU A 220 -1.33 -15.32 -1.83
CA LEU A 220 -1.84 -14.01 -1.42
C LEU A 220 -0.99 -12.91 -2.05
N CYS A 221 -1.64 -12.06 -2.83
CA CYS A 221 -1.03 -10.86 -3.38
C CYS A 221 -1.17 -9.69 -2.42
N GLU A 222 -0.05 -9.14 -1.99
CA GLU A 222 0.01 -8.01 -1.07
C GLU A 222 0.18 -6.70 -1.84
N GLY A 223 -0.84 -5.83 -1.78
CA GLY A 223 -0.80 -4.50 -2.34
C GLY A 223 -0.09 -3.48 -1.46
N ALA A 224 0.30 -2.38 -2.04
CA ALA A 224 0.84 -1.21 -1.35
C ALA A 224 0.04 0.04 -1.74
N GLN A 225 0.11 1.11 -0.93
CA GLN A 225 -0.71 2.31 -1.04
C GLN A 225 -2.22 1.96 -0.96
N GLY A 226 -3.09 2.63 -1.69
CA GLY A 226 -4.53 2.38 -1.71
C GLY A 226 -5.14 2.78 -3.05
N THR A 227 -6.38 2.39 -3.29
CA THR A 227 -7.10 2.58 -4.57
C THR A 227 -7.14 4.04 -4.99
N MET A 228 -7.33 4.97 -4.05
CA MET A 228 -7.37 6.41 -4.36
C MET A 228 -6.00 7.02 -4.69
N LEU A 229 -4.95 6.21 -4.61
CA LEU A 229 -3.59 6.56 -5.07
C LEU A 229 -3.20 5.83 -6.36
N ASP A 230 -4.11 5.08 -6.99
CA ASP A 230 -3.86 4.42 -8.28
C ASP A 230 -3.59 5.46 -9.37
N VAL A 231 -2.64 5.16 -10.26
CA VAL A 231 -2.21 6.10 -11.31
C VAL A 231 -3.31 6.42 -12.32
N ASP A 232 -4.22 5.47 -12.57
CA ASP A 232 -5.30 5.62 -13.54
C ASP A 232 -6.63 6.02 -12.88
N PHE A 233 -6.96 5.44 -11.72
CA PHE A 233 -8.27 5.53 -11.08
C PHE A 233 -8.28 6.31 -9.76
N GLY A 234 -7.12 6.76 -9.29
CA GLY A 234 -7.00 7.54 -8.06
C GLY A 234 -7.31 9.02 -8.23
N SER A 235 -7.09 9.78 -7.17
CA SER A 235 -7.30 11.24 -7.11
C SER A 235 -6.17 12.01 -7.85
N TYR A 236 -6.08 11.81 -9.17
CA TYR A 236 -5.07 12.43 -10.03
C TYR A 236 -5.08 13.96 -9.94
N PRO A 237 -3.91 14.65 -9.94
CA PRO A 237 -2.55 14.12 -10.08
C PRO A 237 -1.88 13.68 -8.77
N PHE A 238 -2.58 13.68 -7.65
CA PHE A 238 -2.06 13.35 -6.32
C PHE A 238 -2.14 11.84 -6.05
N VAL A 239 -1.43 11.07 -6.86
CA VAL A 239 -1.42 9.61 -6.91
C VAL A 239 0.01 9.07 -6.89
N THR A 240 0.16 7.76 -6.69
CA THR A 240 1.43 7.08 -6.94
C THR A 240 1.56 6.70 -8.43
N SER A 241 2.75 6.38 -8.87
CA SER A 241 3.02 6.05 -10.28
C SER A 241 2.82 4.58 -10.61
N SER A 242 2.04 3.85 -9.82
CA SER A 242 1.77 2.42 -10.02
C SER A 242 0.28 2.10 -9.93
N ASN A 243 -0.11 0.96 -10.51
CA ASN A 243 -1.47 0.44 -10.38
C ASN A 243 -1.63 -0.27 -9.05
N THR A 244 -2.36 0.37 -8.13
CA THR A 244 -2.63 -0.12 -6.77
C THR A 244 -3.88 -0.99 -6.70
N ILE A 245 -4.68 -1.02 -7.76
CA ILE A 245 -5.91 -1.79 -7.88
C ILE A 245 -5.65 -3.28 -8.14
N CYS A 246 -6.71 -4.09 -8.06
CA CYS A 246 -6.63 -5.55 -8.24
C CYS A 246 -5.99 -5.97 -9.57
N ALA A 247 -6.27 -5.25 -10.67
CA ALA A 247 -5.65 -5.49 -11.97
C ALA A 247 -4.11 -5.38 -11.92
N GLY A 248 -3.58 -4.55 -11.01
CA GLY A 248 -2.14 -4.43 -10.75
C GLY A 248 -1.48 -5.73 -10.33
N ALA A 249 -2.19 -6.63 -9.65
CA ALA A 249 -1.67 -7.96 -9.30
C ALA A 249 -1.46 -8.83 -10.55
N CYS A 250 -2.36 -8.76 -11.53
CA CYS A 250 -2.21 -9.50 -12.77
C CYS A 250 -0.94 -9.09 -13.54
N ILE A 251 -0.74 -7.79 -13.75
CA ILE A 251 0.41 -7.29 -14.50
C ILE A 251 1.71 -7.31 -13.69
N GLY A 252 1.62 -7.09 -12.37
CA GLY A 252 2.79 -7.04 -11.47
C GLY A 252 3.37 -8.40 -11.08
N LEU A 253 2.66 -9.49 -11.38
CA LEU A 253 3.09 -10.87 -11.09
C LEU A 253 3.00 -11.81 -12.31
N GLY A 254 2.43 -11.36 -13.44
CA GLY A 254 2.25 -12.19 -14.61
C GLY A 254 1.18 -13.29 -14.40
N ILE A 255 0.05 -12.93 -13.81
CA ILE A 255 -1.07 -13.81 -13.50
C ILE A 255 -2.23 -13.53 -14.45
N GLY A 256 -2.84 -14.59 -15.00
CA GLY A 256 -4.06 -14.44 -15.79
C GLY A 256 -5.23 -13.98 -14.91
N PRO A 257 -6.08 -13.02 -15.36
CA PRO A 257 -7.16 -12.46 -14.55
C PRO A 257 -8.18 -13.51 -14.06
N ASN A 258 -8.35 -14.61 -14.81
CA ASN A 258 -9.22 -15.72 -14.45
C ASN A 258 -8.68 -16.61 -13.31
N ARG A 259 -7.55 -16.24 -12.72
CA ARG A 259 -6.95 -16.92 -11.55
C ARG A 259 -7.24 -16.17 -10.26
N ILE A 260 -7.74 -14.95 -10.34
CA ILE A 260 -8.13 -14.16 -9.17
C ILE A 260 -9.34 -14.83 -8.51
N GLY A 261 -9.19 -15.11 -7.24
CA GLY A 261 -10.22 -15.61 -6.33
C GLY A 261 -10.83 -14.49 -5.51
N ASN A 262 -10.58 -14.48 -4.19
CA ASN A 262 -11.08 -13.41 -3.33
C ASN A 262 -10.27 -12.12 -3.52
N VAL A 263 -10.95 -11.00 -3.42
CA VAL A 263 -10.36 -9.66 -3.36
C VAL A 263 -10.72 -9.04 -2.02
N TYR A 264 -9.73 -8.97 -1.12
CA TYR A 264 -9.86 -8.40 0.21
C TYR A 264 -9.60 -6.90 0.16
N GLY A 265 -10.63 -6.12 0.38
CA GLY A 265 -10.54 -4.67 0.47
C GLY A 265 -10.35 -4.19 1.90
N ILE A 266 -9.22 -3.54 2.19
CA ILE A 266 -8.94 -2.99 3.52
C ILE A 266 -9.36 -1.53 3.57
N MET A 267 -10.17 -1.19 4.57
CA MET A 267 -10.55 0.19 4.90
C MET A 267 -10.33 0.46 6.39
N LYS A 268 -10.05 1.68 6.77
CA LYS A 268 -10.17 2.13 8.15
C LYS A 268 -11.62 2.52 8.46
N ALA A 269 -11.99 2.47 9.71
CA ALA A 269 -13.28 3.00 10.19
C ALA A 269 -13.45 4.52 9.96
N TYR A 270 -12.38 5.20 9.58
CA TYR A 270 -12.29 6.62 9.21
C TYR A 270 -11.33 6.79 8.02
N CYS A 271 -11.15 7.99 7.51
CA CYS A 271 -10.21 8.25 6.41
C CYS A 271 -8.95 8.96 6.90
N THR A 272 -7.82 8.65 6.26
CA THR A 272 -6.58 9.43 6.42
C THR A 272 -5.91 9.67 5.08
N ARG A 273 -5.21 10.79 4.95
CA ARG A 273 -4.41 11.10 3.77
C ARG A 273 -3.08 11.73 4.14
N VAL A 274 -2.01 11.36 3.43
CA VAL A 274 -0.71 12.01 3.50
C VAL A 274 -0.51 12.86 2.24
N GLY A 275 0.05 14.06 2.42
CA GLY A 275 0.34 14.96 1.31
C GLY A 275 -0.85 15.77 0.80
N ALA A 276 -0.66 16.39 -0.36
CA ALA A 276 -1.65 17.23 -1.00
C ALA A 276 -2.75 16.40 -1.71
N GLY A 277 -3.76 17.09 -2.20
CA GLY A 277 -4.85 16.50 -2.97
C GLY A 277 -6.20 16.56 -2.25
N PRO A 278 -7.29 16.29 -2.97
CA PRO A 278 -8.65 16.39 -2.44
C PRO A 278 -8.92 15.37 -1.35
N PHE A 279 -9.63 15.80 -0.32
CA PHE A 279 -10.07 14.94 0.79
C PHE A 279 -11.41 15.47 1.31
N PRO A 280 -12.54 15.11 0.68
CA PRO A 280 -13.84 15.72 0.96
C PRO A 280 -14.29 15.62 2.42
N THR A 281 -13.96 14.53 3.10
CA THR A 281 -14.36 14.30 4.50
C THR A 281 -13.36 14.79 5.53
N GLU A 282 -12.32 15.54 5.13
CA GLU A 282 -11.29 16.06 6.04
C GLU A 282 -11.88 16.92 7.16
N LEU A 283 -11.35 16.75 8.36
CA LEU A 283 -11.73 17.47 9.56
C LEU A 283 -10.62 18.44 9.97
N PHE A 284 -11.01 19.68 10.23
CA PHE A 284 -10.11 20.77 10.65
C PHE A 284 -10.40 21.24 12.09
N ASP A 285 -11.11 20.42 12.84
CA ASP A 285 -11.57 20.68 14.20
C ASP A 285 -10.95 19.69 15.21
N GLU A 286 -11.31 19.87 16.48
CA GLU A 286 -10.89 19.00 17.60
C GLU A 286 -11.24 17.52 17.36
N THR A 287 -12.24 17.22 16.55
CA THR A 287 -12.61 15.84 16.18
C THR A 287 -11.52 15.21 15.31
N GLY A 288 -11.02 15.95 14.33
CA GLY A 288 -9.92 15.52 13.47
C GLY A 288 -8.63 15.29 14.27
N ASP A 289 -8.32 16.18 15.21
CA ASP A 289 -7.16 16.04 16.08
C ASP A 289 -7.30 14.83 17.00
N LYS A 290 -8.47 14.63 17.60
CA LYS A 290 -8.76 13.45 18.44
C LYS A 290 -8.62 12.13 17.67
N ILE A 291 -9.10 12.05 16.44
CA ILE A 291 -8.91 10.87 15.57
C ILE A 291 -7.42 10.64 15.31
N ARG A 292 -6.66 11.70 15.01
CA ARG A 292 -5.21 11.64 14.76
C ARG A 292 -4.46 11.09 15.95
N ASP A 293 -4.74 11.62 17.14
CA ASP A 293 -4.04 11.24 18.37
C ASP A 293 -4.36 9.81 18.80
N LEU A 294 -5.65 9.45 18.88
CA LEU A 294 -6.10 8.10 19.23
C LEU A 294 -5.64 7.06 18.20
N GLY A 295 -5.69 7.43 16.92
CA GLY A 295 -5.25 6.58 15.82
C GLY A 295 -3.74 6.51 15.63
N HIS A 296 -2.94 7.31 16.36
CA HIS A 296 -1.50 7.48 16.13
C HIS A 296 -1.20 7.74 14.64
N GLU A 297 -1.97 8.67 14.04
CA GLU A 297 -1.91 8.93 12.60
C GLU A 297 -0.74 9.87 12.27
N TYR A 298 0.47 9.34 12.44
CA TYR A 298 1.75 9.97 12.12
C TYR A 298 2.55 9.08 11.19
N GLY A 299 3.32 9.67 10.29
CA GLY A 299 4.14 8.93 9.34
C GLY A 299 5.23 8.11 10.06
N ALA A 300 5.26 6.80 9.85
CA ALA A 300 6.19 5.88 10.51
C ALA A 300 7.70 6.22 10.29
N VAL A 301 8.01 6.91 9.19
CA VAL A 301 9.40 7.27 8.82
C VAL A 301 9.69 8.75 9.08
N THR A 302 8.73 9.63 8.82
CA THR A 302 8.94 11.10 8.86
C THR A 302 8.30 11.76 10.06
N GLY A 303 7.47 11.05 10.84
CA GLY A 303 6.68 11.62 11.92
C GLY A 303 5.62 12.65 11.47
N ARG A 304 5.43 12.83 10.13
CA ARG A 304 4.50 13.82 9.60
C ARG A 304 3.06 13.45 9.96
N GLU A 305 2.30 14.41 10.44
CA GLU A 305 0.87 14.28 10.71
C GLU A 305 0.10 13.87 9.46
N ARG A 306 -0.81 12.92 9.62
CA ARG A 306 -1.79 12.57 8.60
C ARG A 306 -3.02 13.44 8.74
N ARG A 307 -3.56 13.87 7.63
CA ARG A 307 -4.88 14.49 7.54
C ARG A 307 -5.92 13.43 7.89
N CYS A 308 -6.88 13.74 8.74
CA CYS A 308 -7.90 12.80 9.23
C CYS A 308 -9.30 13.29 8.86
N GLY A 309 -10.22 12.36 8.63
CA GLY A 309 -11.59 12.67 8.28
C GLY A 309 -12.53 11.50 8.53
N TRP A 310 -13.84 11.76 8.51
CA TRP A 310 -14.85 10.72 8.64
C TRP A 310 -14.79 9.72 7.48
N CYS A 311 -15.34 8.53 7.72
CA CYS A 311 -15.45 7.47 6.70
C CYS A 311 -16.21 7.97 5.46
N ASP A 312 -15.64 7.76 4.28
CA ASP A 312 -16.18 8.21 3.00
C ASP A 312 -16.71 7.02 2.21
N LEU A 313 -18.04 6.83 2.25
CA LEU A 313 -18.67 5.68 1.63
C LEU A 313 -18.81 5.85 0.11
N VAL A 314 -18.90 7.07 -0.40
CA VAL A 314 -18.91 7.32 -1.85
C VAL A 314 -17.60 6.87 -2.47
N GLN A 315 -16.49 7.29 -1.86
CA GLN A 315 -15.15 6.88 -2.26
C GLN A 315 -14.94 5.37 -2.11
N LEU A 316 -15.41 4.78 -0.98
CA LEU A 316 -15.28 3.34 -0.73
C LEU A 316 -16.11 2.51 -1.72
N LYS A 317 -17.33 2.91 -2.05
CA LYS A 317 -18.18 2.24 -3.05
C LYS A 317 -17.51 2.22 -4.42
N TYR A 318 -16.93 3.34 -4.82
CA TYR A 318 -16.12 3.40 -6.03
C TYR A 318 -14.94 2.42 -5.98
N SER A 319 -14.20 2.40 -4.87
CA SER A 319 -13.07 1.51 -4.70
C SER A 319 -13.46 0.03 -4.71
N VAL A 320 -14.59 -0.32 -4.10
CA VAL A 320 -15.17 -1.68 -4.14
C VAL A 320 -15.47 -2.10 -5.58
N MET A 321 -16.11 -1.22 -6.35
CA MET A 321 -16.49 -1.46 -7.74
C MET A 321 -15.24 -1.69 -8.62
N ILE A 322 -14.26 -0.79 -8.57
CA ILE A 322 -13.07 -0.83 -9.42
C ILE A 322 -12.23 -2.10 -9.17
N ASN A 323 -12.19 -2.55 -7.93
CA ASN A 323 -11.39 -3.71 -7.53
C ASN A 323 -12.15 -5.04 -7.62
N GLY A 324 -13.48 -5.02 -7.71
CA GLY A 324 -14.30 -6.22 -7.59
C GLY A 324 -14.14 -6.87 -6.21
N VAL A 325 -14.17 -6.06 -5.16
CA VAL A 325 -13.98 -6.53 -3.78
C VAL A 325 -15.03 -7.56 -3.40
N THR A 326 -14.59 -8.69 -2.88
CA THR A 326 -15.47 -9.78 -2.42
C THR A 326 -15.75 -9.72 -0.92
N GLU A 327 -14.78 -9.24 -0.16
CA GLU A 327 -14.84 -9.13 1.29
C GLU A 327 -14.11 -7.87 1.77
N LEU A 328 -14.70 -7.17 2.73
CA LEU A 328 -14.13 -6.01 3.38
C LEU A 328 -13.44 -6.39 4.70
N ILE A 329 -12.38 -5.64 5.01
CA ILE A 329 -11.65 -5.72 6.27
C ILE A 329 -11.59 -4.32 6.87
N MET A 330 -12.25 -4.14 8.02
CA MET A 330 -12.28 -2.86 8.74
C MET A 330 -11.14 -2.81 9.75
N MET A 331 -10.32 -1.78 9.65
CA MET A 331 -9.21 -1.52 10.53
C MET A 331 -9.50 -0.36 11.47
N LYS A 332 -8.89 -0.40 12.65
CA LYS A 332 -8.87 0.73 13.60
C LYS A 332 -10.27 1.17 14.06
N SER A 333 -11.17 0.23 14.24
CA SER A 333 -12.51 0.54 14.78
C SER A 333 -12.46 1.02 16.23
N ASP A 334 -11.46 0.58 17.00
CA ASP A 334 -11.14 1.01 18.35
C ASP A 334 -10.88 2.52 18.48
N VAL A 335 -10.37 3.16 17.44
CA VAL A 335 -10.11 4.60 17.43
C VAL A 335 -11.39 5.42 17.59
N LEU A 336 -12.52 4.87 17.17
CA LEU A 336 -13.82 5.52 17.30
C LEU A 336 -14.53 5.24 18.63
N ASP A 337 -13.94 4.44 19.51
CA ASP A 337 -14.44 4.21 20.86
C ASP A 337 -14.53 5.54 21.62
N GLY A 338 -15.64 5.76 22.30
CA GLY A 338 -15.84 6.99 23.09
C GLY A 338 -16.18 8.26 22.29
N PHE A 339 -16.45 8.16 20.97
CA PHE A 339 -17.09 9.27 20.24
C PHE A 339 -18.61 9.20 20.43
N PRO A 340 -19.26 10.32 20.85
CA PRO A 340 -20.71 10.31 21.07
C PRO A 340 -21.51 10.20 19.78
N VAL A 341 -20.97 10.73 18.69
CA VAL A 341 -21.56 10.69 17.34
C VAL A 341 -20.47 10.32 16.36
N ILE A 342 -20.77 9.40 15.47
CA ILE A 342 -19.92 8.98 14.37
C ILE A 342 -20.63 9.34 13.06
N LYS A 343 -19.87 9.82 12.08
CA LYS A 343 -20.41 10.22 10.79
C LYS A 343 -19.81 9.39 9.66
N ALA A 344 -20.63 9.13 8.63
CA ALA A 344 -20.17 8.57 7.37
C ALA A 344 -20.72 9.42 6.21
N CYS A 345 -19.85 9.75 5.25
CA CYS A 345 -20.26 10.46 4.05
C CYS A 345 -21.01 9.50 3.12
N VAL A 346 -22.27 9.83 2.80
CA VAL A 346 -23.17 8.98 2.01
C VAL A 346 -23.46 9.57 0.62
N ALA A 347 -23.12 10.82 0.37
CA ALA A 347 -23.25 11.50 -0.90
C ALA A 347 -22.30 12.71 -0.95
N TYR A 348 -22.07 13.24 -2.13
CA TYR A 348 -21.43 14.56 -2.30
C TYR A 348 -22.44 15.56 -2.88
N GLU A 349 -22.44 16.77 -2.36
CA GLU A 349 -23.06 17.92 -3.00
C GLU A 349 -22.04 18.57 -3.94
N LEU A 350 -22.41 18.67 -5.20
CA LEU A 350 -21.61 19.29 -6.27
C LEU A 350 -21.80 20.82 -6.30
N PRO A 351 -20.94 21.58 -6.99
CA PRO A 351 -21.03 23.03 -7.08
C PRO A 351 -22.36 23.57 -7.64
N ASP A 352 -23.06 22.79 -8.45
CA ASP A 352 -24.38 23.11 -8.98
C ASP A 352 -25.55 22.82 -8.01
N GLY A 353 -25.25 22.32 -6.80
CA GLY A 353 -26.22 21.95 -5.78
C GLY A 353 -26.84 20.56 -5.96
N THR A 354 -26.46 19.82 -6.98
CA THR A 354 -26.91 18.43 -7.14
C THR A 354 -26.16 17.49 -6.19
N GLN A 355 -26.82 16.40 -5.77
CA GLN A 355 -26.17 15.38 -4.97
C GLN A 355 -25.87 14.15 -5.82
N THR A 356 -24.71 13.53 -5.56
CA THR A 356 -24.28 12.29 -6.20
C THR A 356 -23.75 11.28 -5.19
N THR A 357 -23.99 9.99 -5.48
CA THR A 357 -23.37 8.86 -4.79
C THR A 357 -22.28 8.19 -5.62
N GLU A 358 -21.99 8.76 -6.81
CA GLU A 358 -20.86 8.37 -7.65
C GLU A 358 -19.68 9.30 -7.42
N LEU A 359 -18.46 8.77 -7.48
CA LEU A 359 -17.24 9.56 -7.32
C LEU A 359 -17.10 10.53 -8.51
N PRO A 360 -17.17 11.86 -8.29
CA PRO A 360 -17.04 12.81 -9.39
C PRO A 360 -15.57 12.91 -9.86
N TYR A 361 -15.37 13.35 -11.11
CA TYR A 361 -14.04 13.59 -11.66
C TYR A 361 -13.30 14.68 -10.86
N GLU A 362 -13.98 15.79 -10.53
CA GLU A 362 -13.44 16.86 -9.71
C GLU A 362 -13.87 16.69 -8.24
N LEU A 363 -12.89 16.32 -7.40
CA LEU A 363 -13.14 16.06 -5.98
C LEU A 363 -12.93 17.28 -5.07
N TYR A 364 -12.23 18.32 -5.53
CA TYR A 364 -11.88 19.46 -4.66
C TYR A 364 -13.10 20.26 -4.18
N ASP A 365 -14.10 20.36 -5.04
CA ASP A 365 -15.31 21.15 -4.77
C ASP A 365 -16.48 20.31 -4.27
N ALA A 366 -16.27 18.99 -4.11
CA ALA A 366 -17.28 18.09 -3.59
C ALA A 366 -17.44 18.26 -2.09
N LYS A 367 -18.65 18.61 -1.63
CA LYS A 367 -18.97 18.74 -0.20
C LYS A 367 -19.59 17.46 0.32
N PRO A 368 -19.10 16.90 1.44
CA PRO A 368 -19.63 15.66 1.98
C PRO A 368 -21.02 15.86 2.60
N VAL A 369 -21.94 14.96 2.28
CA VAL A 369 -23.25 14.83 2.92
C VAL A 369 -23.15 13.68 3.91
N PHE A 370 -23.30 13.98 5.20
CA PHE A 370 -23.09 13.00 6.26
C PHE A 370 -24.39 12.38 6.76
N LYS A 371 -24.34 11.09 7.03
CA LYS A 371 -25.27 10.41 7.91
C LYS A 371 -24.61 10.25 9.28
N GLU A 372 -25.37 10.55 10.34
CA GLU A 372 -24.93 10.43 11.72
C GLU A 372 -25.38 9.11 12.34
N PHE A 373 -24.53 8.56 13.19
CA PHE A 373 -24.76 7.34 13.97
C PHE A 373 -24.48 7.63 15.44
N LYS A 374 -25.22 7.00 16.31
CA LYS A 374 -24.91 6.99 17.73
C LYS A 374 -23.59 6.25 17.93
N GLY A 375 -22.64 6.86 18.64
CA GLY A 375 -21.39 6.24 18.98
C GLY A 375 -21.55 5.15 20.03
N TRP A 376 -20.57 4.27 20.08
CA TRP A 376 -20.44 3.26 21.13
C TRP A 376 -19.41 3.75 22.15
N ASN A 377 -19.78 3.73 23.41
CA ASN A 377 -18.91 4.18 24.50
C ASN A 377 -18.35 2.98 25.27
N VAL A 378 -17.61 2.12 24.54
CA VAL A 378 -17.08 0.85 25.07
C VAL A 378 -15.68 0.65 24.51
N ASP A 379 -14.72 0.30 25.37
CA ASP A 379 -13.39 -0.16 24.93
C ASP A 379 -13.49 -1.56 24.33
N MET A 380 -13.41 -1.64 23.01
CA MET A 380 -13.51 -2.90 22.25
C MET A 380 -12.19 -3.68 22.19
N THR A 381 -11.06 -3.10 22.63
CA THR A 381 -9.72 -3.71 22.47
C THR A 381 -9.55 -5.07 23.16
N ARG A 382 -10.48 -5.42 24.08
CA ARG A 382 -10.47 -6.68 24.83
C ARG A 382 -11.50 -7.71 24.32
N PHE A 383 -12.24 -7.40 23.28
CA PHE A 383 -13.22 -8.33 22.73
C PHE A 383 -12.54 -9.48 22.01
N THR A 384 -13.15 -10.65 22.05
CA THR A 384 -12.65 -11.89 21.45
C THR A 384 -13.62 -12.50 20.44
N SER A 385 -14.84 -11.96 20.38
CA SER A 385 -15.92 -12.44 19.51
C SER A 385 -16.82 -11.29 19.07
N GLU A 386 -17.41 -11.39 17.88
CA GLU A 386 -18.40 -10.44 17.36
C GLU A 386 -19.68 -10.35 18.22
N ASP A 387 -19.99 -11.39 19.01
CA ASP A 387 -21.14 -11.39 19.93
C ASP A 387 -21.03 -10.36 21.06
N GLN A 388 -19.83 -9.83 21.30
CA GLN A 388 -19.54 -8.80 22.30
C GLN A 388 -19.75 -7.38 21.76
N PHE A 389 -19.91 -7.22 20.45
CA PHE A 389 -20.04 -5.90 19.85
C PHE A 389 -21.33 -5.18 20.32
N PRO A 390 -21.23 -3.90 20.71
CA PRO A 390 -22.41 -3.11 21.09
C PRO A 390 -23.39 -2.96 19.93
N GLU A 391 -24.64 -2.77 20.26
CA GLU A 391 -25.73 -2.62 19.27
C GLU A 391 -25.45 -1.47 18.30
N GLU A 392 -24.94 -0.34 18.80
CA GLU A 392 -24.58 0.83 18.01
C GLU A 392 -23.50 0.52 16.98
N PHE A 393 -22.47 -0.23 17.37
CA PHE A 393 -21.42 -0.67 16.46
C PHE A 393 -21.95 -1.64 15.40
N ASN A 394 -22.75 -2.60 15.81
CA ASN A 394 -23.41 -3.54 14.88
C ASN A 394 -24.30 -2.82 13.87
N ALA A 395 -25.06 -1.80 14.32
CA ALA A 395 -25.89 -0.98 13.43
C ALA A 395 -25.03 -0.19 12.42
N TYR A 396 -23.91 0.36 12.87
CA TYR A 396 -22.96 1.04 11.98
C TYR A 396 -22.37 0.09 10.95
N VAL A 397 -21.81 -1.04 11.37
CA VAL A 397 -21.22 -2.05 10.48
C VAL A 397 -22.24 -2.55 9.46
N LYS A 398 -23.45 -2.88 9.91
CA LYS A 398 -24.54 -3.33 9.02
C LYS A 398 -24.87 -2.27 7.96
N PHE A 399 -24.94 -1.01 8.34
CA PHE A 399 -25.19 0.07 7.39
C PHE A 399 -24.05 0.18 6.35
N LEU A 400 -22.79 0.04 6.75
CA LEU A 400 -21.66 0.04 5.83
C LEU A 400 -21.75 -1.12 4.84
N GLU A 401 -22.05 -2.33 5.31
CA GLU A 401 -22.22 -3.52 4.46
C GLU A 401 -23.36 -3.34 3.44
N GLU A 402 -24.49 -2.80 3.88
CA GLU A 402 -25.64 -2.51 3.01
C GLU A 402 -25.32 -1.44 1.95
N TYR A 403 -24.62 -0.35 2.34
CA TYR A 403 -24.25 0.72 1.43
C TYR A 403 -23.20 0.27 0.41
N LEU A 404 -22.19 -0.48 0.85
CA LEU A 404 -21.08 -0.97 0.02
C LEU A 404 -21.41 -2.28 -0.72
N GLU A 405 -22.56 -2.87 -0.43
CA GLU A 405 -23.02 -4.15 -1.03
C GLU A 405 -21.96 -5.28 -0.86
N THR A 406 -21.17 -5.22 0.19
CA THR A 406 -20.03 -6.13 0.40
C THR A 406 -19.87 -6.43 1.90
N PRO A 407 -19.72 -7.71 2.31
CA PRO A 407 -19.61 -8.07 3.72
C PRO A 407 -18.27 -7.65 4.34
N ILE A 408 -18.31 -7.17 5.58
CA ILE A 408 -17.13 -6.92 6.41
C ILE A 408 -16.82 -8.20 7.20
N ARG A 409 -15.85 -8.97 6.77
CA ARG A 409 -15.50 -10.28 7.35
C ARG A 409 -14.49 -10.22 8.48
N ILE A 410 -13.65 -9.19 8.51
CA ILE A 410 -12.63 -9.03 9.53
C ILE A 410 -12.71 -7.61 10.09
N ILE A 411 -12.68 -7.51 11.42
CA ILE A 411 -12.66 -6.24 12.14
C ILE A 411 -11.45 -6.22 13.07
N SER A 412 -10.56 -5.24 12.88
CA SER A 412 -9.44 -4.96 13.77
C SER A 412 -9.88 -3.97 14.86
N ILE A 413 -9.71 -4.37 16.09
CA ILE A 413 -10.12 -3.65 17.31
C ILE A 413 -8.92 -3.20 18.16
N GLY A 414 -7.74 -3.11 17.59
CA GLY A 414 -6.51 -2.66 18.23
C GLY A 414 -5.27 -2.92 17.37
N PRO A 415 -4.07 -2.51 17.80
CA PRO A 415 -2.84 -2.60 17.01
C PRO A 415 -2.26 -4.01 16.91
N ASP A 416 -2.43 -4.86 17.95
CA ASP A 416 -1.85 -6.19 18.01
C ASP A 416 -2.51 -7.17 17.03
N ARG A 417 -1.76 -8.19 16.60
CA ARG A 417 -2.23 -9.28 15.73
C ARG A 417 -3.49 -9.95 16.29
N ASP A 418 -3.51 -10.22 17.60
CA ASP A 418 -4.60 -10.95 18.26
C ASP A 418 -5.87 -10.10 18.43
N GLN A 419 -5.76 -8.77 18.30
CA GLN A 419 -6.89 -7.84 18.32
C GLN A 419 -7.57 -7.79 16.94
N THR A 420 -7.95 -8.96 16.44
CA THR A 420 -8.58 -9.13 15.13
C THR A 420 -9.72 -10.14 15.24
N ILE A 421 -10.95 -9.69 14.97
CA ILE A 421 -12.15 -10.52 15.02
C ILE A 421 -12.56 -10.93 13.61
N VAL A 422 -12.62 -12.24 13.38
CA VAL A 422 -13.17 -12.82 12.14
C VAL A 422 -14.65 -13.07 12.37
N ARG A 423 -15.49 -12.45 11.56
CA ARG A 423 -16.96 -12.58 11.60
C ARG A 423 -17.41 -13.79 10.79
N LYS A 424 -18.55 -14.37 11.20
CA LYS A 424 -19.16 -15.54 10.56
C LYS A 424 -19.94 -15.20 9.29
#